data_de52473adee87ee8fd945668b592cac2
#
_entry.id   de52473adee87ee8fd945668b592cac2
#
_cell.length_a   1.000
_cell.length_b   1.000
_cell.length_c   1.000
_cell.angle_alpha   90.00
_cell.angle_beta   90.00
_cell.angle_gamma   90.00
#
_symmetry.space_group_name_H-M   'P 1'
#
loop_
_entity.id
_entity.type
_entity.pdbx_description
1 polymer ?
#
loop_
_entity_poly.entity_id
_entity_poly.type
_entity_poly.pdbx_seq_one_letter_code
_entity_poly.pdbx_strand_id
1 'polypeptide(L)'
;VGQWGPEPAKVKAFCVHLQDEAVRFASTSGGVFTALCDWLFRHDGIVFGASFDTSFQVVHIRADGMDAVSKLRTAKYAQSRIGDCFQEIRALLNQGRYILFSGTPCQIAGLTAYLGREYEKLLLVDVICHGVPSPTVWQEYIRHRSQEDAQGAKPIAVNLRSKITGWPNYSVHFVYENGVDYSAPNSADPFMRAFVNNLCLRPSCYCLLYTSPS
;
A
#
# COMPACT_ATOMS: atom_id res chain seq x y z
N VAL A 1 36.75 2.98 0.65
CA VAL A 1 35.29 2.85 0.54
C VAL A 1 34.78 3.19 1.93
N GLY A 2 34.40 4.48 2.15
CA GLY A 2 33.96 4.96 3.44
C GLY A 2 32.58 4.40 3.80
N GLN A 3 32.41 4.01 5.06
CA GLN A 3 31.11 3.69 5.64
C GLN A 3 30.23 4.98 5.60
N TRP A 4 29.24 4.98 4.73
CA TRP A 4 28.25 6.05 4.67
C TRP A 4 27.06 5.64 5.55
N GLY A 5 26.89 6.34 6.65
CA GLY A 5 25.74 6.27 7.54
C GLY A 5 26.10 6.04 9.01
N PRO A 6 25.26 6.52 9.94
CA PRO A 6 25.40 6.14 11.34
C PRO A 6 25.29 4.61 11.48
N GLU A 7 25.98 4.04 12.48
CA GLU A 7 25.82 2.61 12.79
C GLU A 7 24.31 2.27 12.83
N PRO A 8 23.89 1.16 12.18
CA PRO A 8 22.49 0.82 12.19
C PRO A 8 22.06 0.63 13.65
N ALA A 9 21.11 1.44 14.08
CA ALA A 9 20.47 1.25 15.38
C ALA A 9 20.06 -0.23 15.47
N LYS A 10 20.27 -0.87 16.63
CA LYS A 10 19.92 -2.28 16.81
C LYS A 10 18.47 -2.50 16.42
N VAL A 11 18.24 -3.06 15.24
CA VAL A 11 16.90 -3.35 14.72
C VAL A 11 16.30 -4.43 15.61
N LYS A 12 15.12 -4.16 16.16
CA LYS A 12 14.33 -5.16 16.88
C LYS A 12 13.31 -5.76 15.95
N ALA A 13 13.21 -7.09 15.91
CA ALA A 13 12.18 -7.81 15.16
C ALA A 13 11.13 -8.37 16.12
N PHE A 14 9.85 -8.20 15.75
CA PHE A 14 8.71 -8.70 16.50
C PHE A 14 7.78 -9.48 15.57
N CYS A 15 7.27 -10.62 16.05
CA CYS A 15 6.19 -11.34 15.40
C CYS A 15 4.90 -11.03 16.15
N VAL A 16 4.02 -10.24 15.53
CA VAL A 16 2.82 -9.74 16.19
C VAL A 16 1.60 -9.82 15.27
N HIS A 17 0.42 -9.98 15.90
CA HIS A 17 -0.86 -9.87 15.20
C HIS A 17 -1.93 -9.32 16.16
N LEU A 18 -2.98 -8.74 15.59
CA LEU A 18 -4.17 -8.36 16.37
C LEU A 18 -4.96 -9.59 16.80
N GLN A 19 -5.52 -9.53 18.01
CA GLN A 19 -6.42 -10.57 18.53
C GLN A 19 -7.78 -10.53 17.82
N ASP A 20 -8.24 -9.34 17.42
CA ASP A 20 -9.46 -9.18 16.64
C ASP A 20 -9.33 -9.88 15.28
N GLU A 21 -10.07 -10.98 15.14
CA GLU A 21 -10.04 -11.83 13.95
C GLU A 21 -10.63 -11.15 12.73
N ALA A 22 -11.67 -10.34 12.90
CA ALA A 22 -12.30 -9.62 11.77
C ALA A 22 -11.33 -8.60 11.17
N VAL A 23 -10.65 -7.83 12.00
CA VAL A 23 -9.62 -6.88 11.56
C VAL A 23 -8.43 -7.62 10.94
N ARG A 24 -7.99 -8.73 11.54
CA ARG A 24 -6.90 -9.53 11.03
C ARG A 24 -7.25 -10.16 9.67
N PHE A 25 -8.47 -10.66 9.49
CA PHE A 25 -8.93 -11.20 8.23
C PHE A 25 -9.02 -10.13 7.13
N ALA A 26 -9.53 -8.93 7.47
CA ALA A 26 -9.62 -7.81 6.56
C ALA A 26 -8.27 -7.14 6.24
N SER A 27 -7.19 -7.53 6.91
CA SER A 27 -5.84 -7.02 6.69
C SER A 27 -5.04 -7.97 5.82
N THR A 28 -4.02 -7.49 5.12
CA THR A 28 -3.12 -8.34 4.31
C THR A 28 -2.33 -9.32 5.19
N SER A 29 -1.91 -8.88 6.38
CA SER A 29 -1.11 -9.67 7.33
C SER A 29 -1.74 -9.63 8.73
N GLY A 30 -0.97 -9.42 9.79
CA GLY A 30 -1.41 -9.46 11.19
C GLY A 30 -2.27 -8.28 11.68
N GLY A 31 -2.54 -7.27 10.85
CA GLY A 31 -3.39 -6.13 11.21
C GLY A 31 -2.69 -4.99 11.95
N VAL A 32 -1.38 -5.05 12.13
CA VAL A 32 -0.60 -4.06 12.90
C VAL A 32 -0.80 -2.62 12.39
N PHE A 33 -0.90 -2.42 11.09
CA PHE A 33 -1.20 -1.10 10.52
C PHE A 33 -2.48 -0.51 11.10
N THR A 34 -3.54 -1.31 11.23
CA THR A 34 -4.81 -0.87 11.83
C THR A 34 -4.64 -0.49 13.31
N ALA A 35 -3.84 -1.24 14.07
CA ALA A 35 -3.56 -0.92 15.48
C ALA A 35 -2.79 0.41 15.61
N LEU A 36 -1.82 0.66 14.72
CA LEU A 36 -1.09 1.93 14.69
C LEU A 36 -2.00 3.11 14.35
N CYS A 37 -2.93 2.92 13.39
CA CYS A 37 -3.93 3.93 13.06
C CYS A 37 -4.86 4.23 14.24
N ASP A 38 -5.38 3.20 14.92
CA ASP A 38 -6.24 3.38 16.09
C ASP A 38 -5.50 4.13 17.22
N TRP A 39 -4.26 3.72 17.50
CA TRP A 39 -3.44 4.44 18.48
C TRP A 39 -3.26 5.91 18.10
N LEU A 40 -2.97 6.19 16.83
CA LEU A 40 -2.74 7.56 16.36
C LEU A 40 -3.99 8.44 16.47
N PHE A 41 -5.16 7.91 16.11
CA PHE A 41 -6.42 8.66 16.20
C PHE A 41 -6.81 8.98 17.66
N ARG A 42 -6.49 8.11 18.61
CA ARG A 42 -6.65 8.42 20.05
C ARG A 42 -5.77 9.58 20.53
N HIS A 43 -4.74 9.95 19.75
CA HIS A 43 -3.86 11.07 19.99
C HIS A 43 -4.12 12.25 19.03
N ASP A 44 -5.32 12.34 18.48
CA ASP A 44 -5.73 13.38 17.51
C ASP A 44 -4.80 13.45 16.28
N GLY A 45 -4.32 12.31 15.84
CA GLY A 45 -3.42 12.19 14.70
C GLY A 45 -4.15 12.00 13.38
N ILE A 46 -3.38 12.03 12.30
CA ILE A 46 -3.85 11.90 10.92
C ILE A 46 -2.99 10.86 10.20
N VAL A 47 -3.63 9.99 9.44
CA VAL A 47 -2.96 8.92 8.68
C VAL A 47 -2.94 9.26 7.21
N PHE A 48 -1.80 9.02 6.56
CA PHE A 48 -1.66 9.05 5.10
C PHE A 48 -1.24 7.67 4.61
N GLY A 49 -1.88 7.17 3.55
CA GLY A 49 -1.56 5.87 2.98
C GLY A 49 -2.19 5.66 1.61
N ALA A 50 -1.78 4.58 0.95
CA ALA A 50 -2.23 4.24 -0.39
C ALA A 50 -3.66 3.69 -0.40
N SER A 51 -4.48 4.19 -1.32
CA SER A 51 -5.85 3.77 -1.59
C SER A 51 -6.09 3.66 -3.09
N PHE A 52 -7.19 3.04 -3.50
CA PHE A 52 -7.71 3.19 -4.85
C PHE A 52 -8.63 4.42 -4.92
N ASP A 53 -8.54 5.19 -6.01
CA ASP A 53 -9.54 6.19 -6.37
C ASP A 53 -10.73 5.54 -7.10
N THR A 54 -11.69 6.34 -7.55
CA THR A 54 -12.89 5.87 -8.26
C THR A 54 -12.61 5.20 -9.62
N SER A 55 -11.42 5.38 -10.15
CA SER A 55 -10.93 4.74 -11.38
C SER A 55 -9.94 3.60 -11.08
N PHE A 56 -9.85 3.17 -9.83
CA PHE A 56 -8.89 2.19 -9.34
C PHE A 56 -7.42 2.55 -9.63
N GLN A 57 -7.09 3.83 -9.79
CA GLN A 57 -5.70 4.26 -9.71
C GLN A 57 -5.25 4.27 -8.25
N VAL A 58 -4.00 3.90 -8.01
CA VAL A 58 -3.44 3.96 -6.66
C VAL A 58 -3.01 5.39 -6.36
N VAL A 59 -3.56 5.94 -5.29
CA VAL A 59 -3.28 7.31 -4.82
C VAL A 59 -3.02 7.30 -3.32
N HIS A 60 -2.20 8.23 -2.83
CA HIS A 60 -2.15 8.48 -1.39
C HIS A 60 -3.31 9.38 -1.00
N ILE A 61 -3.96 9.02 0.09
CA ILE A 61 -5.06 9.80 0.67
C ILE A 61 -4.81 10.03 2.16
N ARG A 62 -5.44 11.07 2.67
CA ARG A 62 -5.57 11.36 4.09
C ARG A 62 -6.72 10.56 4.68
N ALA A 63 -6.55 10.09 5.90
CA ALA A 63 -7.57 9.46 6.72
C ALA A 63 -7.60 10.12 8.10
N ASP A 64 -8.77 10.62 8.50
CA ASP A 64 -8.99 11.31 9.77
C ASP A 64 -9.71 10.43 10.80
N GLY A 65 -10.00 9.17 10.47
CA GLY A 65 -10.66 8.22 11.35
C GLY A 65 -10.64 6.78 10.82
N MET A 66 -11.10 5.85 11.66
CA MET A 66 -11.03 4.42 11.39
C MET A 66 -11.85 3.98 10.16
N ASP A 67 -12.92 4.68 9.82
CA ASP A 67 -13.74 4.38 8.64
C ASP A 67 -12.92 4.50 7.34
N ALA A 68 -12.05 5.52 7.27
CA ALA A 68 -11.17 5.72 6.12
C ALA A 68 -10.01 4.72 6.07
N VAL A 69 -9.60 4.12 7.21
CA VAL A 69 -8.50 3.15 7.26
C VAL A 69 -8.83 1.89 6.46
N SER A 70 -10.09 1.51 6.35
CA SER A 70 -10.51 0.35 5.55
C SER A 70 -10.03 0.44 4.10
N LYS A 71 -10.00 1.65 3.52
CA LYS A 71 -9.52 1.93 2.15
C LYS A 71 -7.99 1.83 2.03
N LEU A 72 -7.27 2.03 3.12
CA LEU A 72 -5.80 1.96 3.17
C LEU A 72 -5.29 0.53 3.36
N ARG A 73 -6.14 -0.37 3.85
CA ARG A 73 -5.81 -1.79 4.00
C ARG A 73 -5.61 -2.43 2.62
N THR A 74 -5.11 -3.63 2.63
CA THR A 74 -4.84 -4.48 1.46
C THR A 74 -3.69 -3.99 0.57
N ALA A 75 -3.11 -4.93 -0.16
CA ALA A 75 -2.01 -4.67 -1.08
C ALA A 75 -2.52 -4.03 -2.38
N LYS A 76 -1.78 -3.03 -2.86
CA LYS A 76 -2.02 -2.35 -4.13
C LYS A 76 -0.73 -2.38 -4.94
N TYR A 77 -0.59 -3.43 -5.78
CA TYR A 77 0.64 -3.72 -6.52
C TYR A 77 0.80 -2.83 -7.76
N ALA A 78 0.65 -1.52 -7.59
CA ALA A 78 0.90 -0.53 -8.63
C ALA A 78 1.46 0.75 -8.01
N GLN A 79 2.08 1.60 -8.81
CA GLN A 79 2.64 2.84 -8.32
C GLN A 79 1.53 3.77 -7.80
N SER A 80 1.69 4.24 -6.58
CA SER A 80 0.82 5.25 -6.00
C SER A 80 1.25 6.67 -6.36
N ARG A 81 0.28 7.50 -6.72
CA ARG A 81 0.47 8.94 -6.89
C ARG A 81 0.40 9.63 -5.52
N ILE A 82 1.48 10.32 -5.15
CA ILE A 82 1.59 11.03 -3.87
C ILE A 82 0.75 12.32 -3.85
N GLY A 83 0.62 13.01 -5.00
CA GLY A 83 -0.07 14.29 -5.05
C GLY A 83 0.56 15.31 -4.10
N ASP A 84 -0.29 16.03 -3.39
CA ASP A 84 0.12 17.09 -2.45
C ASP A 84 0.35 16.60 -1.00
N CYS A 85 0.32 15.26 -0.77
CA CYS A 85 0.43 14.70 0.59
C CYS A 85 1.65 15.19 1.35
N PHE A 86 2.81 15.33 0.72
CA PHE A 86 4.02 15.78 1.40
C PHE A 86 3.91 17.23 1.89
N GLN A 87 3.25 18.08 1.11
CA GLN A 87 3.01 19.48 1.48
C GLN A 87 2.04 19.54 2.67
N GLU A 88 0.95 18.78 2.61
CA GLU A 88 -0.04 18.70 3.67
C GLU A 88 0.56 18.13 4.96
N ILE A 89 1.33 17.06 4.89
CA ILE A 89 2.04 16.47 6.03
C ILE A 89 2.94 17.52 6.70
N ARG A 90 3.74 18.27 5.92
CA ARG A 90 4.59 19.30 6.48
C ARG A 90 3.80 20.40 7.19
N ALA A 91 2.69 20.83 6.61
CA ALA A 91 1.82 21.83 7.20
C ALA A 91 1.23 21.36 8.54
N LEU A 92 0.73 20.13 8.60
CA LEU A 92 0.16 19.53 9.80
C LEU A 92 1.20 19.28 10.89
N LEU A 93 2.39 18.83 10.54
CA LEU A 93 3.50 18.65 11.48
C LEU A 93 3.92 19.99 12.10
N ASN A 94 3.94 21.09 11.31
CA ASN A 94 4.24 22.43 11.81
C ASN A 94 3.12 22.96 12.74
N GLN A 95 1.89 22.46 12.62
CA GLN A 95 0.79 22.72 13.56
C GLN A 95 0.86 21.82 14.80
N GLY A 96 1.85 20.95 14.91
CA GLY A 96 2.04 20.05 16.05
C GLY A 96 1.13 18.83 16.05
N ARG A 97 0.54 18.44 14.90
CA ARG A 97 -0.30 17.23 14.78
C ARG A 97 0.56 15.97 14.71
N TYR A 98 0.05 14.88 15.24
CA TYR A 98 0.63 13.56 15.03
C TYR A 98 0.29 13.05 13.64
N ILE A 99 1.28 12.56 12.91
CA ILE A 99 1.13 12.04 11.54
C ILE A 99 1.68 10.63 11.46
N LEU A 100 0.92 9.73 10.83
CA LEU A 100 1.42 8.47 10.32
C LEU A 100 1.43 8.53 8.79
N PHE A 101 2.58 8.32 8.18
CA PHE A 101 2.70 8.13 6.75
C PHE A 101 3.12 6.69 6.45
N SER A 102 2.28 5.97 5.70
CA SER A 102 2.59 4.61 5.23
C SER A 102 2.85 4.64 3.73
N GLY A 103 3.98 4.09 3.32
CA GLY A 103 4.38 4.06 1.91
C GLY A 103 5.45 3.01 1.63
N THR A 104 5.91 2.96 0.39
CA THR A 104 7.08 2.16 0.02
C THR A 104 8.36 2.82 0.53
N PRO A 105 9.49 2.09 0.70
CA PRO A 105 10.74 2.67 1.19
C PRO A 105 11.21 3.91 0.42
N CYS A 106 11.03 3.91 -0.91
CA CYS A 106 11.38 5.08 -1.73
C CYS A 106 10.45 6.29 -1.47
N GLN A 107 9.19 6.07 -1.12
CA GLN A 107 8.25 7.14 -0.75
C GLN A 107 8.57 7.67 0.65
N ILE A 108 8.95 6.80 1.59
CA ILE A 108 9.45 7.19 2.91
C ILE A 108 10.69 8.06 2.77
N ALA A 109 11.68 7.61 1.99
CA ALA A 109 12.89 8.38 1.71
C ALA A 109 12.58 9.73 1.06
N GLY A 110 11.64 9.75 0.09
CA GLY A 110 11.17 10.96 -0.56
C GLY A 110 10.54 11.96 0.42
N LEU A 111 9.67 11.50 1.32
CA LEU A 111 9.07 12.36 2.36
C LEU A 111 10.14 12.89 3.31
N THR A 112 11.04 12.03 3.79
CA THR A 112 12.13 12.44 4.70
C THR A 112 13.01 13.50 4.06
N ALA A 113 13.41 13.32 2.80
CA ALA A 113 14.18 14.31 2.04
C ALA A 113 13.41 15.64 1.85
N TYR A 114 12.11 15.57 1.55
CA TYR A 114 11.26 16.74 1.40
C TYR A 114 11.11 17.54 2.69
N LEU A 115 10.98 16.87 3.84
CA LEU A 115 10.86 17.51 5.14
C LEU A 115 12.17 18.17 5.60
N GLY A 116 13.32 17.59 5.26
CA GLY A 116 14.66 18.13 5.52
C GLY A 116 15.07 18.17 6.99
N ARG A 117 14.25 17.66 7.89
CA ARG A 117 14.50 17.52 9.33
C ARG A 117 13.64 16.41 9.94
N GLU A 118 14.00 15.98 11.13
CA GLU A 118 13.20 15.05 11.92
C GLU A 118 12.03 15.78 12.63
N TYR A 119 10.95 15.03 12.83
CA TYR A 119 9.77 15.47 13.56
C TYR A 119 9.37 14.37 14.56
N GLU A 120 9.30 14.70 15.84
CA GLU A 120 8.92 13.76 16.91
C GLU A 120 7.52 13.18 16.74
N LYS A 121 6.62 13.93 16.08
CA LYS A 121 5.23 13.56 15.86
C LYS A 121 4.98 12.91 14.49
N LEU A 122 6.04 12.45 13.82
CA LEU A 122 5.95 11.73 12.55
C LEU A 122 6.29 10.25 12.76
N LEU A 123 5.30 9.38 12.54
CA LEU A 123 5.47 7.95 12.46
C LEU A 123 5.56 7.52 11.00
N LEU A 124 6.67 6.96 10.60
CA LEU A 124 6.89 6.42 9.26
C LEU A 124 6.71 4.89 9.30
N VAL A 125 5.86 4.39 8.42
CA VAL A 125 5.57 2.96 8.28
C VAL A 125 5.83 2.56 6.84
N ASP A 126 6.97 1.94 6.59
CA ASP A 126 7.25 1.39 5.28
C ASP A 126 6.73 -0.04 5.14
N VAL A 127 6.41 -0.39 3.91
CA VAL A 127 6.03 -1.75 3.52
C VAL A 127 7.21 -2.40 2.80
N ILE A 128 7.43 -3.69 3.05
CA ILE A 128 8.39 -4.45 2.24
C ILE A 128 7.91 -4.42 0.79
N CYS A 129 8.72 -3.82 -0.08
CA CYS A 129 8.35 -3.51 -1.44
C CYS A 129 9.18 -4.33 -2.43
N HIS A 130 8.50 -5.14 -3.24
CA HIS A 130 9.10 -5.91 -4.34
C HIS A 130 9.42 -5.04 -5.56
N GLY A 131 8.74 -3.92 -5.71
CA GLY A 131 8.72 -3.03 -6.87
C GLY A 131 7.29 -2.68 -7.26
N VAL A 132 7.12 -1.86 -8.28
CA VAL A 132 5.79 -1.47 -8.76
C VAL A 132 5.73 -1.44 -10.29
N PRO A 133 4.66 -1.95 -10.90
CA PRO A 133 4.31 -1.66 -12.28
C PRO A 133 3.94 -0.19 -12.47
N SER A 134 4.00 0.28 -13.71
CA SER A 134 3.51 1.63 -14.02
C SER A 134 1.98 1.72 -13.87
N PRO A 135 1.43 2.93 -13.61
CA PRO A 135 -0.02 3.13 -13.61
C PRO A 135 -0.70 2.69 -14.91
N THR A 136 -0.03 2.86 -16.05
CA THR A 136 -0.55 2.44 -17.38
C THR A 136 -0.74 0.93 -17.45
N VAL A 137 0.25 0.15 -17.02
CA VAL A 137 0.15 -1.32 -16.99
C VAL A 137 -1.00 -1.78 -16.12
N TRP A 138 -1.18 -1.14 -14.97
CA TRP A 138 -2.28 -1.42 -14.06
C TRP A 138 -3.64 -1.09 -14.68
N GLN A 139 -3.80 0.07 -15.31
CA GLN A 139 -5.05 0.48 -15.94
C GLN A 139 -5.41 -0.41 -17.14
N GLU A 140 -4.43 -0.79 -17.95
CA GLU A 140 -4.65 -1.73 -19.06
C GLU A 140 -5.08 -3.12 -18.55
N TYR A 141 -4.51 -3.58 -17.43
CA TYR A 141 -4.95 -4.82 -16.83
C TYR A 141 -6.41 -4.73 -16.34
N ILE A 142 -6.81 -3.65 -15.66
CA ILE A 142 -8.20 -3.43 -15.25
C ILE A 142 -9.13 -3.43 -16.47
N ARG A 143 -8.77 -2.71 -17.53
CA ARG A 143 -9.55 -2.65 -18.78
C ARG A 143 -9.69 -4.03 -19.42
N HIS A 144 -8.59 -4.77 -19.48
CA HIS A 144 -8.59 -6.14 -20.00
C HIS A 144 -9.52 -7.04 -19.19
N ARG A 145 -9.43 -7.02 -17.86
CA ARG A 145 -10.31 -7.82 -17.00
C ARG A 145 -11.78 -7.44 -17.14
N SER A 146 -12.08 -6.13 -17.19
CA SER A 146 -13.47 -5.67 -17.42
C SER A 146 -14.03 -6.21 -18.73
N GLN A 147 -13.24 -6.22 -19.79
CA GLN A 147 -13.69 -6.70 -21.10
C GLN A 147 -13.87 -8.22 -21.13
N GLU A 148 -12.89 -8.97 -20.62
CA GLU A 148 -12.90 -10.44 -20.65
C GLU A 148 -13.94 -11.05 -19.71
N ASP A 149 -14.04 -10.50 -18.50
CA ASP A 149 -14.86 -11.12 -17.45
C ASP A 149 -16.30 -10.61 -17.47
N ALA A 150 -16.50 -9.33 -17.76
CA ALA A 150 -17.76 -8.62 -17.48
C ALA A 150 -18.30 -7.80 -18.67
N GLN A 151 -17.87 -8.09 -19.90
CA GLN A 151 -18.34 -7.44 -21.14
C GLN A 151 -18.19 -5.91 -21.10
N GLY A 152 -17.12 -5.42 -20.47
CA GLY A 152 -16.82 -3.99 -20.33
C GLY A 152 -17.46 -3.30 -19.11
N ALA A 153 -18.17 -4.04 -18.25
CA ALA A 153 -18.68 -3.49 -16.99
C ALA A 153 -17.54 -3.01 -16.09
N LYS A 154 -17.79 -1.93 -15.33
CA LYS A 154 -16.79 -1.34 -14.46
C LYS A 154 -16.60 -2.18 -13.18
N PRO A 155 -15.36 -2.35 -12.70
CA PRO A 155 -15.17 -2.91 -11.38
C PRO A 155 -15.68 -1.94 -10.30
N ILE A 156 -16.30 -2.49 -9.26
CA ILE A 156 -16.72 -1.78 -8.06
C ILE A 156 -15.90 -2.16 -6.84
N ALA A 157 -15.21 -3.31 -6.88
CA ALA A 157 -14.25 -3.71 -5.88
C ALA A 157 -13.08 -4.49 -6.52
N VAL A 158 -11.89 -4.25 -6.02
CA VAL A 158 -10.67 -4.95 -6.43
C VAL A 158 -9.85 -5.31 -5.20
N ASN A 159 -9.49 -6.58 -5.08
CA ASN A 159 -8.60 -7.09 -4.05
C ASN A 159 -7.53 -7.98 -4.66
N LEU A 160 -6.30 -7.51 -4.69
CA LEU A 160 -5.17 -8.26 -5.25
C LEU A 160 -4.60 -9.31 -4.27
N ARG A 161 -5.14 -9.38 -3.07
CA ARG A 161 -4.72 -10.34 -2.05
C ARG A 161 -5.91 -10.83 -1.22
N SER A 162 -6.95 -11.26 -1.91
CA SER A 162 -8.14 -11.85 -1.30
C SER A 162 -7.79 -13.17 -0.62
N LYS A 163 -8.25 -13.33 0.62
CA LYS A 163 -8.05 -14.54 1.42
C LYS A 163 -9.16 -15.58 1.27
N ILE A 164 -10.04 -15.42 0.29
CA ILE A 164 -11.16 -16.36 0.05
C ILE A 164 -10.64 -17.79 -0.12
N THR A 165 -9.48 -17.95 -0.75
CA THR A 165 -8.81 -19.24 -0.97
C THR A 165 -7.75 -19.58 0.09
N GLY A 166 -7.70 -18.84 1.19
CA GLY A 166 -6.73 -18.98 2.26
C GLY A 166 -5.59 -17.94 2.21
N TRP A 167 -4.85 -17.85 3.31
CA TRP A 167 -3.78 -16.86 3.43
C TRP A 167 -2.53 -17.17 2.58
N PRO A 168 -2.05 -18.43 2.52
CA PRO A 168 -0.89 -18.80 1.69
C PRO A 168 -1.20 -18.75 0.18
N ASN A 169 -2.42 -19.12 -0.19
CA ASN A 169 -2.87 -19.25 -1.57
C ASN A 169 -3.89 -18.15 -1.91
N TYR A 170 -3.52 -16.89 -1.64
CA TYR A 170 -4.40 -15.76 -1.92
C TYR A 170 -4.77 -15.64 -3.39
N SER A 171 -5.91 -15.02 -3.65
CA SER A 171 -6.45 -14.80 -4.98
C SER A 171 -6.55 -13.33 -5.31
N VAL A 172 -6.50 -13.02 -6.61
CA VAL A 172 -7.00 -11.77 -7.16
C VAL A 172 -8.52 -11.88 -7.24
N HIS A 173 -9.22 -10.84 -6.84
CA HIS A 173 -10.68 -10.81 -6.86
C HIS A 173 -11.18 -9.46 -7.35
N PHE A 174 -12.06 -9.47 -8.35
CA PHE A 174 -12.78 -8.32 -8.87
C PHE A 174 -14.28 -8.56 -8.73
N VAL A 175 -15.01 -7.52 -8.36
CA VAL A 175 -16.47 -7.47 -8.39
C VAL A 175 -16.88 -6.37 -9.35
N TYR A 176 -17.81 -6.65 -10.26
CA TYR A 176 -18.25 -5.71 -11.30
C TYR A 176 -19.68 -5.19 -11.04
N GLU A 177 -19.99 -4.00 -11.59
CA GLU A 177 -21.29 -3.36 -11.42
C GLU A 177 -22.48 -4.17 -11.95
N ASN A 178 -22.23 -5.09 -12.89
CA ASN A 178 -23.24 -6.01 -13.43
C ASN A 178 -23.42 -7.28 -12.59
N GLY A 179 -22.79 -7.38 -11.42
CA GLY A 179 -22.87 -8.52 -10.50
C GLY A 179 -21.97 -9.70 -10.85
N VAL A 180 -21.14 -9.57 -11.86
CA VAL A 180 -20.14 -10.61 -12.19
C VAL A 180 -18.96 -10.50 -11.24
N ASP A 181 -18.42 -11.65 -10.84
CA ASP A 181 -17.20 -11.76 -10.05
C ASP A 181 -16.11 -12.49 -10.86
N TYR A 182 -14.88 -11.96 -10.79
CA TYR A 182 -13.69 -12.68 -11.22
C TYR A 182 -12.84 -13.05 -10.00
N SER A 183 -12.40 -14.28 -9.93
CA SER A 183 -11.42 -14.72 -8.92
C SER A 183 -10.45 -15.73 -9.52
N ALA A 184 -9.16 -15.48 -9.33
CA ALA A 184 -8.11 -16.40 -9.76
C ALA A 184 -6.99 -16.47 -8.71
N PRO A 185 -6.39 -17.64 -8.49
CA PRO A 185 -5.18 -17.76 -7.69
C PRO A 185 -4.08 -16.82 -8.23
N ASN A 186 -3.29 -16.26 -7.35
CA ASN A 186 -2.19 -15.35 -7.74
C ASN A 186 -1.23 -15.98 -8.77
N SER A 187 -1.02 -17.30 -8.70
CA SER A 187 -0.19 -18.06 -9.64
C SER A 187 -0.81 -18.23 -11.04
N ALA A 188 -2.11 -18.06 -11.18
CA ALA A 188 -2.84 -18.16 -12.46
C ALA A 188 -3.13 -16.78 -13.08
N ASP A 189 -3.25 -15.74 -12.26
CA ASP A 189 -3.57 -14.40 -12.72
C ASP A 189 -2.40 -13.78 -13.52
N PRO A 190 -2.64 -13.26 -14.74
CA PRO A 190 -1.58 -12.78 -15.61
C PRO A 190 -0.83 -11.57 -15.05
N PHE A 191 -1.53 -10.63 -14.38
CA PHE A 191 -0.88 -9.46 -13.79
C PHE A 191 0.01 -9.87 -12.61
N MET A 192 -0.50 -10.73 -11.72
CA MET A 192 0.28 -11.21 -10.58
C MET A 192 1.48 -12.06 -11.01
N ARG A 193 1.33 -12.89 -12.05
CA ARG A 193 2.47 -13.62 -12.63
C ARG A 193 3.52 -12.69 -13.20
N ALA A 194 3.12 -11.66 -13.94
CA ALA A 194 4.06 -10.67 -14.48
C ALA A 194 4.75 -9.88 -13.35
N PHE A 195 4.00 -9.50 -12.31
CA PHE A 195 4.52 -8.79 -11.15
C PHE A 195 5.54 -9.62 -10.37
N VAL A 196 5.18 -10.84 -9.95
CA VAL A 196 6.04 -11.71 -9.13
C VAL A 196 7.31 -12.13 -9.89
N ASN A 197 7.22 -12.30 -11.22
CA ASN A 197 8.38 -12.66 -12.06
C ASN A 197 9.15 -11.43 -12.58
N ASN A 198 8.92 -10.24 -12.05
CA ASN A 198 9.64 -9.00 -12.40
C ASN A 198 9.47 -8.56 -13.88
N LEU A 199 8.44 -9.01 -14.60
CA LEU A 199 8.27 -8.73 -16.03
C LEU A 199 7.67 -7.35 -16.32
N CYS A 200 7.03 -6.72 -15.34
CA CYS A 200 6.31 -5.45 -15.53
C CYS A 200 6.73 -4.35 -14.54
N LEU A 201 7.78 -4.56 -13.76
CA LEU A 201 8.25 -3.56 -12.81
C LEU A 201 8.90 -2.37 -13.52
N ARG A 202 8.79 -1.19 -12.91
CA ARG A 202 9.46 0.00 -13.41
C ARG A 202 10.98 -0.16 -13.38
N PRO A 203 11.71 0.28 -14.42
CA PRO A 203 13.18 0.19 -14.45
C PRO A 203 13.84 0.81 -13.21
N SER A 204 13.29 1.91 -12.67
CA SER A 204 13.82 2.54 -11.45
C SER A 204 13.75 1.64 -10.21
N CYS A 205 12.85 0.65 -10.15
CA CYS A 205 12.76 -0.26 -9.02
C CYS A 205 13.97 -1.19 -8.91
N TYR A 206 14.65 -1.48 -10.01
CA TYR A 206 15.87 -2.31 -10.00
C TYR A 206 17.12 -1.56 -9.51
N CYS A 207 17.07 -0.23 -9.43
CA CYS A 207 18.20 0.62 -9.07
C CYS A 207 18.10 1.19 -7.65
N LEU A 208 17.00 0.92 -6.93
CA LEU A 208 16.78 1.50 -5.60
C LEU A 208 17.50 0.69 -4.54
N LEU A 209 18.28 1.37 -3.69
CA LEU A 209 18.93 0.77 -2.52
C LEU A 209 17.92 0.28 -1.45
N TYR A 210 16.65 0.63 -1.61
CA TYR A 210 15.57 0.39 -0.65
C TYR A 210 14.61 -0.72 -1.07
N THR A 211 14.84 -1.38 -2.20
CA THR A 211 14.02 -2.53 -2.57
C THR A 211 14.41 -3.73 -1.72
N SER A 212 13.40 -4.45 -1.23
CA SER A 212 13.66 -5.72 -0.57
C SER A 212 14.32 -6.68 -1.56
N PRO A 213 15.41 -7.35 -1.20
CA PRO A 213 15.94 -8.42 -2.03
C PRO A 213 14.88 -9.50 -2.16
N SER A 214 14.47 -9.77 -3.38
CA SER A 214 13.57 -10.87 -3.72
C SER A 214 14.34 -12.16 -3.83
#